data_6c30a02419404b7ad936d793f4c140c3
#
_entry.id   6c30a02419404b7ad936d793f4c140c3
#
_cell.length_a   1.000
_cell.length_b   1.000
_cell.length_c   1.000
_cell.angle_alpha   90.00
_cell.angle_beta   90.00
_cell.angle_gamma   90.00
#
_symmetry.space_group_name_H-M   'P 1'
#
loop_
_entity.id
_entity.type
_entity.pdbx_description
1 polymer ?
#
loop_
_entity_poly.entity_id
_entity_poly.type
_entity_poly.pdbx_seq_one_letter_code
_entity_poly.pdbx_strand_id
1 'polypeptide(L)'
;MQSIMRPFALAVSLLTGLSASAAAQESAARTFVLPYLGSAPETGIQYGATAFRVRLPSDSATRPSTAQLFASYTGKRQARVFAEVDRWSAGSVWRLTGHLEWKRFPLPFHGFGDAAPDAAEEFYTPTGVLGSMIVQRRVRGPLYLVGGYGYQDFRITPSAADGALASDAILGNRGGRVGQLQLGALWDDRDDVFASRRGSFLQATGSNAARPFGSEYAFRRLVVDGRHFVPLGAGRVLALQAVTEMTGGEAPFDQLSLVGNSNYLRGYAHGRYRDLDLAAAQAEYRARLWRRLGWAAFAGAGRIAPRPARLLASGARTLPSYGIGLRHTLFANSRSNIRVDYARGGRGQSGLYVALNEAF
;
A
#
# COMPACT_ATOMS: atom_id res chain seq x y z
N MET A 1 -0.85 -11.17 -36.28
CA MET A 1 -1.90 -11.90 -35.57
C MET A 1 -1.26 -13.06 -34.82
N GLN A 2 -0.72 -12.83 -33.64
CA GLN A 2 -0.41 -13.89 -32.68
C GLN A 2 -0.57 -13.26 -31.29
N SER A 3 -1.64 -13.69 -30.62
CA SER A 3 -2.03 -13.33 -29.27
C SER A 3 -1.05 -13.97 -28.28
N ILE A 4 -0.16 -13.20 -27.68
CA ILE A 4 0.65 -13.66 -26.56
C ILE A 4 -0.18 -13.49 -25.30
N MET A 5 -0.88 -14.56 -24.90
CA MET A 5 -1.41 -14.71 -23.54
C MET A 5 -0.23 -14.77 -22.58
N ARG A 6 0.00 -13.69 -21.82
CA ARG A 6 0.95 -13.68 -20.70
C ARG A 6 0.30 -14.43 -19.52
N PRO A 7 1.01 -15.35 -18.84
CA PRO A 7 0.45 -16.09 -17.72
C PRO A 7 0.22 -15.18 -16.52
N PHE A 8 -0.99 -15.28 -15.98
CA PHE A 8 -1.40 -14.64 -14.73
C PHE A 8 -0.54 -15.13 -13.57
N ALA A 9 0.00 -14.21 -12.76
CA ALA A 9 0.56 -14.55 -11.46
C ALA A 9 -0.58 -14.97 -10.52
N LEU A 10 -0.75 -16.26 -10.32
CA LEU A 10 -1.74 -16.81 -9.41
C LEU A 10 -1.14 -16.86 -8.00
N ALA A 11 -1.47 -15.90 -7.15
CA ALA A 11 -1.20 -16.00 -5.71
C ALA A 11 -2.32 -16.87 -5.09
N VAL A 12 -2.07 -18.16 -4.96
CA VAL A 12 -2.99 -19.09 -4.27
C VAL A 12 -2.54 -19.22 -2.83
N SER A 13 -3.24 -18.55 -1.91
CA SER A 13 -3.14 -18.83 -0.47
C SER A 13 -4.09 -19.97 -0.14
N LEU A 14 -3.55 -21.16 0.10
CA LEU A 14 -4.32 -22.31 0.60
C LEU A 14 -4.72 -22.03 2.06
N LEU A 15 -5.99 -21.72 2.27
CA LEU A 15 -6.64 -21.65 3.56
C LEU A 15 -6.94 -23.09 4.06
N THR A 16 -6.00 -23.71 4.76
CA THR A 16 -6.29 -24.89 5.56
C THR A 16 -6.87 -24.43 6.90
N GLY A 17 -8.12 -24.85 7.16
CA GLY A 17 -8.84 -24.47 8.35
C GLY A 17 -8.16 -24.94 9.63
N LEU A 18 -7.82 -23.99 10.49
CA LEU A 18 -7.52 -24.23 11.90
C LEU A 18 -8.73 -23.82 12.72
N SER A 19 -9.46 -24.81 13.21
CA SER A 19 -10.49 -24.65 14.22
C SER A 19 -9.85 -24.18 15.52
N ALA A 20 -10.00 -22.90 15.85
CA ALA A 20 -9.60 -22.37 17.14
C ALA A 20 -10.79 -22.53 18.11
N SER A 21 -10.61 -23.30 19.16
CA SER A 21 -11.55 -23.45 20.29
C SER A 21 -11.83 -22.09 20.94
N ALA A 22 -13.12 -21.84 21.16
CA ALA A 22 -13.59 -20.67 21.89
C ALA A 22 -13.44 -20.95 23.42
N ALA A 23 -12.54 -20.21 24.06
CA ALA A 23 -12.55 -20.07 25.52
C ALA A 23 -12.02 -18.70 25.93
N ALA A 24 -12.77 -18.10 26.85
CA ALA A 24 -12.45 -17.01 27.77
C ALA A 24 -12.27 -15.58 27.25
N GLN A 25 -13.06 -14.74 27.87
CA GLN A 25 -13.23 -13.31 27.80
C GLN A 25 -12.12 -12.60 28.60
N GLU A 26 -11.04 -12.29 27.93
CA GLU A 26 -10.06 -11.28 28.33
C GLU A 26 -9.51 -10.68 27.05
N SER A 27 -8.95 -9.45 27.09
CA SER A 27 -8.42 -8.71 25.91
C SER A 27 -7.59 -9.63 25.00
N ALA A 28 -8.25 -10.47 24.22
CA ALA A 28 -7.68 -11.65 23.61
C ALA A 28 -6.84 -11.22 22.40
N ALA A 29 -5.53 -11.24 22.58
CA ALA A 29 -4.62 -11.22 21.45
C ALA A 29 -4.74 -12.55 20.69
N ARG A 30 -5.10 -12.48 19.41
CA ARG A 30 -5.16 -13.64 18.52
C ARG A 30 -4.00 -13.59 17.55
N THR A 31 -3.26 -14.68 17.47
CA THR A 31 -2.16 -14.85 16.52
C THR A 31 -2.50 -15.96 15.55
N PHE A 32 -2.22 -15.74 14.27
CA PHE A 32 -2.34 -16.77 13.25
C PHE A 32 -1.15 -16.68 12.29
N VAL A 33 -0.79 -17.82 11.75
CA VAL A 33 0.28 -17.94 10.75
C VAL A 33 -0.34 -18.48 9.48
N LEU A 34 -0.09 -17.80 8.37
CA LEU A 34 -0.57 -18.18 7.05
C LEU A 34 0.62 -18.44 6.13
N PRO A 35 0.64 -19.57 5.43
CA PRO A 35 1.62 -19.80 4.38
C PRO A 35 1.35 -18.84 3.21
N TYR A 36 2.41 -18.46 2.53
CA TYR A 36 2.38 -17.65 1.32
C TYR A 36 2.97 -18.46 0.17
N LEU A 37 2.26 -18.52 -0.95
CA LEU A 37 2.74 -19.09 -2.20
C LEU A 37 2.35 -18.17 -3.34
N GLY A 38 3.30 -17.82 -4.20
CA GLY A 38 3.07 -16.96 -5.35
C GLY A 38 4.00 -17.32 -6.50
N SER A 39 3.75 -16.72 -7.64
CA SER A 39 4.64 -16.83 -8.80
C SER A 39 4.53 -15.58 -9.67
N ALA A 40 5.67 -15.08 -10.14
CA ALA A 40 5.74 -13.99 -11.10
C ALA A 40 6.93 -14.22 -12.06
N PRO A 41 6.90 -13.66 -13.27
CA PRO A 41 7.98 -13.82 -14.25
C PRO A 41 9.36 -13.41 -13.70
N GLU A 42 9.40 -12.32 -12.93
CA GLU A 42 10.61 -11.75 -12.33
C GLU A 42 11.14 -12.54 -11.13
N THR A 43 10.27 -13.27 -10.43
CA THR A 43 10.64 -14.02 -9.20
C THR A 43 10.66 -15.52 -9.39
N GLY A 44 9.95 -16.06 -10.37
CA GLY A 44 9.59 -17.47 -10.41
C GLY A 44 8.67 -17.84 -9.24
N ILE A 45 8.76 -19.03 -8.72
CA ILE A 45 8.00 -19.47 -7.53
C ILE A 45 8.50 -18.70 -6.32
N GLN A 46 7.57 -18.11 -5.58
CA GLN A 46 7.79 -17.42 -4.32
C GLN A 46 7.02 -18.15 -3.22
N TYR A 47 7.69 -18.44 -2.12
CA TYR A 47 7.10 -19.08 -0.94
C TYR A 47 7.53 -18.38 0.35
N GLY A 48 6.71 -18.49 1.37
CA GLY A 48 6.96 -17.80 2.63
C GLY A 48 5.85 -18.01 3.64
N ALA A 49 5.83 -17.15 4.65
CA ALA A 49 4.80 -17.14 5.66
C ALA A 49 4.57 -15.72 6.20
N THR A 50 3.37 -15.48 6.71
CA THR A 50 3.06 -14.31 7.51
C THR A 50 2.50 -14.74 8.87
N ALA A 51 3.05 -14.18 9.95
CA ALA A 51 2.47 -14.23 11.27
C ALA A 51 1.76 -12.90 11.54
N PHE A 52 0.49 -12.94 11.89
CA PHE A 52 -0.32 -11.76 12.15
C PHE A 52 -0.95 -11.86 13.53
N ARG A 53 -0.81 -10.80 14.33
CA ARG A 53 -1.38 -10.71 15.68
C ARG A 53 -2.32 -9.52 15.75
N VAL A 54 -3.53 -9.76 16.24
CA VAL A 54 -4.53 -8.74 16.53
C VAL A 54 -4.80 -8.74 18.02
N ARG A 55 -4.76 -7.59 18.65
CA ARG A 55 -5.24 -7.35 20.01
C ARG A 55 -6.48 -6.48 19.96
N LEU A 56 -7.61 -7.04 20.33
CA LEU A 56 -8.87 -6.33 20.48
C LEU A 56 -8.94 -5.74 21.89
N PRO A 57 -9.19 -4.44 22.04
CA PRO A 57 -9.36 -3.83 23.35
C PRO A 57 -10.67 -4.28 23.99
N SER A 58 -10.75 -4.22 25.30
CA SER A 58 -11.98 -4.50 26.07
C SER A 58 -12.95 -3.32 26.07
N ASP A 59 -12.46 -2.12 25.84
CA ASP A 59 -13.28 -0.91 25.77
C ASP A 59 -13.54 -0.47 24.33
N SER A 60 -14.68 0.19 24.09
CA SER A 60 -15.09 0.66 22.78
C SER A 60 -14.38 1.94 22.29
N ALA A 61 -13.66 2.64 23.20
CA ALA A 61 -12.97 3.88 22.89
C ALA A 61 -11.54 3.63 22.34
N THR A 62 -11.01 2.43 22.59
CA THR A 62 -9.68 2.03 22.15
C THR A 62 -9.77 1.27 20.82
N ARG A 63 -8.96 1.66 19.84
CA ARG A 63 -8.86 0.96 18.56
C ARG A 63 -8.01 -0.30 18.67
N PRO A 64 -8.25 -1.31 17.81
CA PRO A 64 -7.45 -2.53 17.77
C PRO A 64 -5.99 -2.25 17.44
N SER A 65 -5.10 -3.01 18.07
CA SER A 65 -3.66 -2.99 17.75
C SER A 65 -3.28 -4.24 16.97
N THR A 66 -2.35 -4.09 16.00
CA THR A 66 -1.89 -5.19 15.17
C THR A 66 -0.37 -5.29 15.16
N ALA A 67 0.14 -6.48 14.90
CA ALA A 67 1.53 -6.72 14.55
C ALA A 67 1.59 -7.79 13.45
N GLN A 68 2.51 -7.62 12.51
CA GLN A 68 2.73 -8.55 11.42
C GLN A 68 4.22 -8.82 11.26
N LEU A 69 4.56 -10.07 11.04
CA LEU A 69 5.86 -10.51 10.56
C LEU A 69 5.65 -11.26 9.26
N PHE A 70 6.40 -10.92 8.24
CA PHE A 70 6.35 -11.57 6.93
C PHE A 70 7.75 -11.96 6.50
N ALA A 71 7.89 -13.16 5.93
CA ALA A 71 9.11 -13.59 5.28
C ALA A 71 8.79 -14.36 4.00
N SER A 72 9.52 -14.10 2.93
CA SER A 72 9.41 -14.84 1.69
C SER A 72 10.75 -15.02 0.99
N TYR A 73 10.84 -16.10 0.21
CA TYR A 73 11.97 -16.43 -0.63
C TYR A 73 11.51 -16.90 -2.00
N THR A 74 12.34 -16.76 -3.02
CA THR A 74 11.98 -17.10 -4.40
C THR A 74 12.95 -18.08 -5.04
N GLY A 75 12.49 -18.79 -6.06
CA GLY A 75 13.32 -19.69 -6.87
C GLY A 75 14.52 -18.99 -7.55
N LYS A 76 14.47 -17.67 -7.72
CA LYS A 76 15.58 -16.85 -8.24
C LYS A 76 16.45 -16.24 -7.14
N ARG A 77 16.43 -16.80 -5.92
CA ARG A 77 17.26 -16.38 -4.77
C ARG A 77 17.01 -14.93 -4.31
N GLN A 78 15.77 -14.48 -4.40
CA GLN A 78 15.34 -13.19 -3.85
C GLN A 78 14.64 -13.41 -2.52
N ALA A 79 14.78 -12.47 -1.61
CA ALA A 79 14.20 -12.57 -0.28
C ALA A 79 13.62 -11.24 0.17
N ARG A 80 12.57 -11.31 0.98
CA ARG A 80 11.94 -10.18 1.63
C ARG A 80 11.50 -10.58 3.03
N VAL A 81 11.87 -9.77 4.01
CA VAL A 81 11.43 -9.94 5.41
C VAL A 81 10.98 -8.58 5.90
N PHE A 82 9.80 -8.49 6.49
CA PHE A 82 9.38 -7.27 7.15
C PHE A 82 8.62 -7.53 8.45
N ALA A 83 8.69 -6.55 9.34
CA ALA A 83 7.89 -6.46 10.55
C ALA A 83 7.11 -5.16 10.56
N GLU A 84 5.84 -5.23 10.93
CA GLU A 84 4.97 -4.07 11.10
C GLU A 84 4.30 -4.10 12.45
N VAL A 85 4.10 -2.93 13.04
CA VAL A 85 3.34 -2.75 14.26
C VAL A 85 2.41 -1.55 14.12
N ASP A 86 1.18 -1.70 14.58
CA ASP A 86 0.20 -0.62 14.76
C ASP A 86 -0.39 -0.73 16.16
N ARG A 87 0.08 0.12 17.05
CA ARG A 87 -0.28 0.06 18.47
C ARG A 87 -1.05 1.31 18.89
N TRP A 88 -2.20 1.10 19.50
CA TRP A 88 -3.02 2.13 20.11
C TRP A 88 -2.92 2.08 21.63
N SER A 89 -2.85 3.25 22.27
CA SER A 89 -3.01 3.39 23.72
C SER A 89 -4.48 3.35 24.12
N ALA A 90 -4.75 3.19 25.41
CA ALA A 90 -6.08 3.29 25.97
C ALA A 90 -6.79 4.58 25.53
N GLY A 91 -8.09 4.44 25.18
CA GLY A 91 -8.90 5.53 24.65
C GLY A 91 -8.40 6.09 23.32
N SER A 92 -7.52 5.40 22.59
CA SER A 92 -6.96 5.84 21.30
C SER A 92 -6.29 7.23 21.33
N VAL A 93 -5.63 7.60 22.44
CA VAL A 93 -4.95 8.89 22.59
C VAL A 93 -3.66 8.91 21.77
N TRP A 94 -2.89 7.83 21.80
CA TRP A 94 -1.66 7.67 21.05
C TRP A 94 -1.77 6.51 20.08
N ARG A 95 -1.18 6.67 18.92
CA ARG A 95 -0.90 5.59 17.98
C ARG A 95 0.56 5.59 17.61
N LEU A 96 1.18 4.43 17.68
CA LEU A 96 2.51 4.16 17.17
C LEU A 96 2.40 3.18 15.99
N THR A 97 2.87 3.58 14.82
CA THR A 97 3.08 2.67 13.70
C THR A 97 4.57 2.54 13.42
N GLY A 98 5.03 1.33 13.24
CA GLY A 98 6.40 1.00 12.88
C GLY A 98 6.44 0.01 11.74
N HIS A 99 7.38 0.19 10.83
CA HIS A 99 7.70 -0.72 9.75
C HIS A 99 9.20 -0.87 9.66
N LEU A 100 9.67 -2.11 9.53
CA LEU A 100 11.07 -2.44 9.27
C LEU A 100 11.11 -3.53 8.22
N GLU A 101 11.83 -3.31 7.14
CA GLU A 101 11.95 -4.25 6.03
C GLU A 101 13.42 -4.42 5.62
N TRP A 102 13.81 -5.65 5.37
CA TRP A 102 14.97 -5.98 4.57
C TRP A 102 14.51 -6.71 3.31
N LYS A 103 15.05 -6.32 2.18
CA LYS A 103 14.76 -6.99 0.91
C LYS A 103 15.95 -7.07 -0.02
N ARG A 104 15.93 -8.10 -0.83
CA ARG A 104 16.62 -8.26 -2.10
C ARG A 104 15.57 -8.78 -3.09
N PHE A 105 14.88 -7.87 -3.75
CA PHE A 105 13.67 -8.23 -4.50
C PHE A 105 13.56 -7.40 -5.77
N PRO A 106 13.41 -8.03 -6.97
CA PRO A 106 13.35 -7.30 -8.22
C PRO A 106 12.05 -6.50 -8.31
N LEU A 107 12.18 -5.31 -8.88
CA LEU A 107 11.07 -4.42 -9.16
C LEU A 107 11.10 -3.99 -10.63
N PRO A 108 9.94 -3.82 -11.29
CA PRO A 108 9.90 -3.32 -12.65
C PRO A 108 10.16 -1.81 -12.69
N PHE A 109 10.81 -1.39 -13.76
CA PHE A 109 10.96 0.00 -14.14
C PHE A 109 10.49 0.16 -15.58
N HIS A 110 9.61 1.10 -15.84
CA HIS A 110 9.01 1.34 -17.15
C HIS A 110 9.32 2.75 -17.69
N GLY A 111 10.28 3.46 -17.05
CA GLY A 111 10.55 4.86 -17.33
C GLY A 111 9.70 5.83 -16.50
N PHE A 112 9.62 7.08 -16.93
CA PHE A 112 8.94 8.17 -16.24
C PHE A 112 7.71 8.66 -17.00
N GLY A 113 6.76 9.22 -16.26
CA GLY A 113 5.54 9.82 -16.79
C GLY A 113 4.47 8.83 -17.21
N ASP A 114 3.38 9.38 -17.73
CA ASP A 114 2.20 8.66 -18.17
C ASP A 114 2.31 8.09 -19.61
N ALA A 115 3.30 8.58 -20.36
CA ALA A 115 3.57 8.17 -21.74
C ALA A 115 4.60 7.03 -21.85
N ALA A 116 5.19 6.56 -20.73
CA ALA A 116 6.18 5.50 -20.73
C ALA A 116 5.72 4.28 -21.55
N PRO A 117 6.51 3.84 -22.56
CA PRO A 117 6.11 2.76 -23.47
C PRO A 117 5.96 1.41 -22.72
N ASP A 118 5.07 0.55 -23.18
CA ASP A 118 4.89 -0.78 -22.59
C ASP A 118 6.14 -1.68 -22.85
N ALA A 119 6.87 -1.43 -23.92
CA ALA A 119 8.09 -2.16 -24.28
C ALA A 119 9.34 -1.74 -23.49
N ALA A 120 9.28 -0.63 -22.72
CA ALA A 120 10.41 -0.14 -21.92
C ALA A 120 10.51 -0.81 -20.54
N GLU A 121 9.95 -2.01 -20.37
CA GLU A 121 10.06 -2.74 -19.11
C GLU A 121 11.47 -3.30 -18.92
N GLU A 122 12.15 -2.80 -17.91
CA GLU A 122 13.38 -3.37 -17.38
C GLU A 122 13.22 -3.66 -15.88
N PHE A 123 14.12 -4.48 -15.32
CA PHE A 123 14.08 -4.81 -13.90
C PHE A 123 15.29 -4.25 -13.19
N TYR A 124 15.12 -3.92 -11.92
CA TYR A 124 16.19 -3.60 -11.00
C TYR A 124 15.96 -4.28 -9.66
N THR A 125 17.04 -4.57 -8.97
CA THR A 125 16.99 -5.25 -7.67
C THR A 125 17.52 -4.33 -6.59
N PRO A 126 16.63 -3.66 -5.80
CA PRO A 126 17.05 -3.00 -4.57
C PRO A 126 17.44 -4.06 -3.54
N THR A 127 18.60 -3.88 -2.91
CA THR A 127 19.08 -4.71 -1.81
C THR A 127 19.43 -3.81 -0.64
N GLY A 128 18.81 -4.01 0.51
CA GLY A 128 19.04 -3.19 1.69
C GLY A 128 17.87 -3.17 2.65
N VAL A 129 17.82 -2.14 3.45
CA VAL A 129 16.84 -1.96 4.53
C VAL A 129 16.00 -0.72 4.32
N LEU A 130 14.77 -0.77 4.80
CA LEU A 130 13.96 0.40 4.99
C LEU A 130 13.24 0.31 6.34
N GLY A 131 13.06 1.43 7.01
CA GLY A 131 12.31 1.51 8.25
C GLY A 131 11.58 2.82 8.38
N SER A 132 10.45 2.80 9.10
CA SER A 132 9.73 4.00 9.47
C SER A 132 9.10 3.86 10.84
N MET A 133 9.00 4.97 11.54
CA MET A 133 8.27 5.08 12.81
C MET A 133 7.42 6.34 12.76
N ILE A 134 6.12 6.19 13.00
CA ILE A 134 5.16 7.29 13.00
C ILE A 134 4.43 7.27 14.34
N VAL A 135 4.38 8.41 14.99
CA VAL A 135 3.63 8.65 16.23
C VAL A 135 2.50 9.62 15.90
N GLN A 136 1.31 9.29 16.36
CA GLN A 136 0.14 10.15 16.28
C GLN A 136 -0.38 10.41 17.69
N ARG A 137 -0.69 11.68 18.00
CA ARG A 137 -1.28 12.09 19.28
C ARG A 137 -2.61 12.77 19.04
N ARG A 138 -3.65 12.28 19.69
CA ARG A 138 -4.95 12.94 19.67
C ARG A 138 -4.87 14.26 20.43
N VAL A 139 -5.29 15.34 19.77
CA VAL A 139 -5.31 16.69 20.35
C VAL A 139 -6.72 17.04 20.84
N ARG A 140 -7.72 16.86 19.98
CA ARG A 140 -9.12 17.16 20.30
C ARG A 140 -10.06 16.38 19.41
N GLY A 141 -11.06 15.71 20.00
CA GLY A 141 -12.02 14.91 19.23
C GLY A 141 -11.30 13.91 18.30
N PRO A 142 -11.58 13.88 16.99
CA PRO A 142 -10.95 13.01 16.03
C PRO A 142 -9.64 13.55 15.42
N LEU A 143 -9.15 14.72 15.88
CA LEU A 143 -7.94 15.35 15.37
C LEU A 143 -6.68 14.83 16.07
N TYR A 144 -5.72 14.38 15.26
CA TYR A 144 -4.39 13.92 15.68
C TYR A 144 -3.30 14.78 15.03
N LEU A 145 -2.22 15.06 15.78
CA LEU A 145 -0.95 15.46 15.21
C LEU A 145 -0.14 14.21 14.84
N VAL A 146 0.61 14.32 13.78
CA VAL A 146 1.42 13.24 13.20
C VAL A 146 2.87 13.68 13.16
N GLY A 147 3.77 12.87 13.72
CA GLY A 147 5.21 13.03 13.59
C GLY A 147 5.85 11.69 13.25
N GLY A 148 6.88 11.69 12.44
CA GLY A 148 7.53 10.44 12.07
C GLY A 148 8.90 10.63 11.47
N TYR A 149 9.62 9.51 11.38
CA TYR A 149 10.90 9.41 10.71
C TYR A 149 10.91 8.17 9.85
N GLY A 150 11.43 8.30 8.62
CA GLY A 150 11.66 7.22 7.69
C GLY A 150 13.12 7.16 7.30
N TYR A 151 13.66 5.96 7.16
CA TYR A 151 15.01 5.71 6.69
C TYR A 151 15.04 4.56 5.69
N GLN A 152 15.84 4.72 4.65
CA GLN A 152 16.09 3.72 3.65
C GLN A 152 17.58 3.75 3.29
N ASP A 153 18.16 2.56 3.11
CA ASP A 153 19.52 2.36 2.57
C ASP A 153 19.48 1.19 1.60
N PHE A 154 19.47 1.51 0.31
CA PHE A 154 19.43 0.52 -0.76
C PHE A 154 20.61 0.67 -1.70
N ARG A 155 21.21 -0.47 -2.05
CA ARG A 155 21.98 -0.62 -3.29
C ARG A 155 21.03 -1.11 -4.38
N ILE A 156 21.01 -0.44 -5.53
CA ILE A 156 20.22 -0.81 -6.69
C ILE A 156 21.13 -1.44 -7.74
N THR A 157 20.77 -2.61 -8.22
CA THR A 157 21.45 -3.32 -9.31
C THR A 157 20.48 -3.42 -10.49
N PRO A 158 20.74 -2.72 -11.62
CA PRO A 158 20.00 -2.92 -12.87
C PRO A 158 20.15 -4.34 -13.38
N SER A 159 19.12 -4.89 -14.01
CA SER A 159 19.19 -6.23 -14.61
C SER A 159 19.74 -6.23 -16.02
N ALA A 160 19.67 -5.09 -16.72
CA ALA A 160 20.23 -4.89 -18.07
C ALA A 160 21.41 -3.92 -18.02
N ALA A 161 22.53 -4.30 -18.62
CA ALA A 161 23.75 -3.46 -18.62
C ALA A 161 23.64 -2.24 -19.55
N ASP A 162 22.76 -2.32 -20.55
CA ASP A 162 22.44 -1.29 -21.55
C ASP A 162 21.07 -0.63 -21.31
N GLY A 163 20.41 -0.95 -20.19
CA GLY A 163 19.12 -0.39 -19.82
C GLY A 163 19.21 1.09 -19.39
N ALA A 164 18.05 1.75 -19.33
CA ALA A 164 17.97 3.16 -18.91
C ALA A 164 18.54 3.36 -17.49
N LEU A 165 18.31 2.41 -16.58
CA LEU A 165 18.83 2.46 -15.21
C LEU A 165 20.35 2.20 -15.12
N ALA A 166 21.00 1.70 -16.15
CA ALA A 166 22.46 1.60 -16.20
C ALA A 166 23.13 2.98 -16.45
N SER A 167 22.36 3.93 -16.96
CA SER A 167 22.81 5.29 -17.23
C SER A 167 22.86 6.15 -15.95
N ASP A 168 23.94 6.90 -15.75
CA ASP A 168 24.06 7.88 -14.65
C ASP A 168 23.14 9.12 -14.82
N ALA A 169 22.36 9.19 -15.90
CA ALA A 169 21.37 10.26 -16.10
C ALA A 169 20.14 10.14 -15.15
N ILE A 170 19.91 8.97 -14.57
CA ILE A 170 18.80 8.77 -13.64
C ILE A 170 19.27 8.91 -12.19
N LEU A 171 18.79 9.93 -11.52
CA LEU A 171 19.12 10.19 -10.11
C LEU A 171 18.73 8.99 -9.22
N GLY A 172 19.68 8.45 -8.48
CA GLY A 172 19.49 7.31 -7.60
C GLY A 172 19.51 5.94 -8.31
N ASN A 173 19.96 5.84 -9.56
CA ASN A 173 20.06 4.59 -10.31
C ASN A 173 20.88 3.49 -9.60
N ARG A 174 21.82 3.88 -8.73
CA ARG A 174 22.66 2.97 -7.92
C ARG A 174 22.13 2.80 -6.49
N GLY A 175 21.02 3.47 -6.13
CA GLY A 175 20.48 3.54 -4.79
C GLY A 175 21.04 4.69 -3.98
N GLY A 176 21.19 4.49 -2.68
CA GLY A 176 21.66 5.47 -1.72
C GLY A 176 20.79 5.53 -0.47
N ARG A 177 21.11 6.44 0.42
CA ARG A 177 20.42 6.63 1.70
C ARG A 177 19.41 7.75 1.61
N VAL A 178 18.20 7.48 2.12
CA VAL A 178 17.14 8.48 2.26
C VAL A 178 16.67 8.48 3.71
N GLY A 179 17.04 9.52 4.44
CA GLY A 179 16.50 9.81 5.77
C GLY A 179 15.55 11.00 5.68
N GLN A 180 14.31 10.86 6.19
CA GLN A 180 13.29 11.90 6.10
C GLN A 180 12.53 12.07 7.38
N LEU A 181 12.33 13.32 7.78
CA LEU A 181 11.44 13.70 8.86
C LEU A 181 10.04 14.00 8.31
N GLN A 182 9.02 13.58 9.02
CA GLN A 182 7.62 13.72 8.61
C GLN A 182 6.82 14.43 9.70
N LEU A 183 5.98 15.39 9.30
CA LEU A 183 5.03 16.09 10.16
C LEU A 183 3.69 16.22 9.46
N GLY A 184 2.60 16.22 10.23
CA GLY A 184 1.27 16.34 9.64
C GLY A 184 0.15 16.37 10.65
N ALA A 185 -1.06 16.31 10.11
CA ALA A 185 -2.29 16.23 10.87
C ALA A 185 -3.21 15.17 10.27
N LEU A 186 -4.01 14.55 11.11
CA LEU A 186 -4.98 13.53 10.78
C LEU A 186 -6.31 13.83 11.47
N TRP A 187 -7.39 13.88 10.71
CA TRP A 187 -8.76 13.77 11.18
C TRP A 187 -9.27 12.36 10.91
N ASP A 188 -9.69 11.63 11.95
CA ASP A 188 -10.17 10.26 11.80
C ASP A 188 -11.33 9.95 12.76
N ASP A 189 -12.56 10.12 12.24
CA ASP A 189 -13.80 9.80 12.94
C ASP A 189 -14.50 8.55 12.39
N ARG A 190 -13.76 7.69 11.70
CA ARG A 190 -14.26 6.42 11.20
C ARG A 190 -14.72 5.51 12.35
N ASP A 191 -15.79 4.79 12.11
CA ASP A 191 -16.36 3.82 13.07
C ASP A 191 -15.53 2.54 13.23
N ASP A 192 -14.63 2.25 12.27
CA ASP A 192 -13.75 1.07 12.30
C ASP A 192 -12.52 1.32 11.40
N VAL A 193 -11.36 0.76 11.79
CA VAL A 193 -10.11 0.94 11.04
C VAL A 193 -9.89 -0.12 9.94
N PHE A 194 -10.56 -1.28 10.04
CA PHE A 194 -10.39 -2.40 9.12
C PHE A 194 -11.42 -2.39 7.98
N ALA A 195 -12.68 -2.07 8.32
CA ALA A 195 -13.77 -1.98 7.35
C ALA A 195 -14.77 -0.90 7.78
N SER A 196 -14.38 0.34 7.51
CA SER A 196 -15.19 1.52 7.81
C SER A 196 -16.51 1.50 7.07
N ARG A 197 -17.59 1.87 7.77
CA ARG A 197 -18.95 1.98 7.22
C ARG A 197 -19.46 3.41 7.23
N ARG A 198 -18.94 4.24 8.11
CA ARG A 198 -19.29 5.66 8.26
C ARG A 198 -18.11 6.45 8.80
N GLY A 199 -18.18 7.76 8.60
CA GLY A 199 -17.17 8.70 9.06
C GLY A 199 -16.18 9.04 7.96
N SER A 200 -15.16 9.78 8.33
CA SER A 200 -14.16 10.35 7.43
C SER A 200 -12.76 10.10 7.95
N PHE A 201 -11.83 10.08 7.05
CA PHE A 201 -10.40 10.11 7.30
C PHE A 201 -9.80 11.19 6.40
N LEU A 202 -9.07 12.12 6.96
CA LEU A 202 -8.32 13.12 6.20
C LEU A 202 -6.95 13.29 6.82
N GLN A 203 -5.92 12.86 6.12
CA GLN A 203 -4.54 13.02 6.53
C GLN A 203 -3.78 13.92 5.57
N ALA A 204 -3.07 14.90 6.10
CA ALA A 204 -2.11 15.70 5.36
C ALA A 204 -0.74 15.58 6.04
N THR A 205 0.28 15.15 5.30
CA THR A 205 1.61 14.88 5.82
C THR A 205 2.67 15.46 4.90
N GLY A 206 3.49 16.36 5.43
CA GLY A 206 4.70 16.85 4.79
C GLY A 206 5.92 16.07 5.26
N SER A 207 6.81 15.69 4.35
CA SER A 207 8.12 15.13 4.69
C SER A 207 9.26 15.92 4.03
N ASN A 208 10.42 15.92 4.69
CA ASN A 208 11.63 16.56 4.22
C ASN A 208 12.80 15.57 4.35
N ALA A 209 13.37 15.20 3.22
CA ALA A 209 14.60 14.43 3.14
C ALA A 209 15.77 15.38 2.98
N ALA A 210 16.76 15.30 3.88
CA ALA A 210 17.91 16.19 3.89
C ALA A 210 19.09 15.54 4.62
N ARG A 211 20.30 16.07 4.39
CA ARG A 211 21.54 15.58 5.02
C ARG A 211 21.46 15.47 6.55
N PRO A 212 20.88 16.43 7.30
CA PRO A 212 20.75 16.30 8.76
C PRO A 212 19.91 15.10 9.22
N PHE A 213 19.07 14.57 8.33
CA PHE A 213 18.26 13.38 8.60
C PHE A 213 18.87 12.09 8.05
N GLY A 214 20.12 12.11 7.59
CA GLY A 214 20.83 10.96 7.01
C GLY A 214 20.54 10.70 5.54
N SER A 215 19.97 11.68 4.80
CA SER A 215 19.70 11.55 3.38
C SER A 215 20.87 12.03 2.53
N GLU A 216 21.18 11.32 1.46
CA GLU A 216 22.09 11.75 0.39
C GLU A 216 21.38 12.67 -0.61
N TYR A 217 20.04 12.65 -0.64
CA TYR A 217 19.18 13.41 -1.53
C TYR A 217 18.45 14.52 -0.77
N ALA A 218 18.08 15.60 -1.46
CA ALA A 218 17.37 16.72 -0.88
C ALA A 218 16.01 16.92 -1.59
N PHE A 219 14.94 16.49 -0.97
CA PHE A 219 13.58 16.64 -1.52
C PHE A 219 12.52 16.79 -0.42
N ARG A 220 11.37 17.29 -0.81
CA ARG A 220 10.19 17.43 0.04
C ARG A 220 9.01 16.73 -0.61
N ARG A 221 8.14 16.17 0.21
CA ARG A 221 6.91 15.55 -0.26
C ARG A 221 5.73 15.97 0.59
N LEU A 222 4.61 16.25 -0.05
CA LEU A 222 3.31 16.42 0.56
C LEU A 222 2.41 15.27 0.10
N VAL A 223 1.79 14.58 1.06
CA VAL A 223 0.76 13.57 0.79
C VAL A 223 -0.52 13.99 1.48
N VAL A 224 -1.62 14.01 0.72
CA VAL A 224 -2.96 14.22 1.25
C VAL A 224 -3.82 13.02 0.86
N ASP A 225 -4.43 12.35 1.84
CA ASP A 225 -5.35 11.21 1.66
C ASP A 225 -6.66 11.53 2.39
N GLY A 226 -7.71 11.71 1.60
CA GLY A 226 -9.07 11.94 2.08
C GLY A 226 -9.95 10.75 1.77
N ARG A 227 -10.71 10.27 2.77
CA ARG A 227 -11.65 9.14 2.65
C ARG A 227 -12.96 9.49 3.32
N HIS A 228 -14.07 9.08 2.71
CA HIS A 228 -15.39 9.26 3.29
C HIS A 228 -16.25 8.03 3.08
N PHE A 229 -17.00 7.65 4.11
CA PHE A 229 -17.79 6.42 4.12
C PHE A 229 -19.26 6.74 4.38
N VAL A 230 -20.10 6.42 3.39
CA VAL A 230 -21.53 6.68 3.42
C VAL A 230 -22.29 5.38 3.62
N PRO A 231 -22.98 5.18 4.75
CA PRO A 231 -23.83 4.01 4.93
C PRO A 231 -25.07 4.10 4.03
N LEU A 232 -25.32 3.08 3.23
CA LEU A 232 -26.47 2.99 2.33
C LEU A 232 -27.58 2.05 2.86
N GLY A 233 -27.55 1.73 4.15
CA GLY A 233 -28.47 0.80 4.78
C GLY A 233 -28.22 -0.68 4.44
N ALA A 234 -28.84 -1.61 5.17
CA ALA A 234 -28.75 -3.04 4.96
C ALA A 234 -27.29 -3.59 4.82
N GLY A 235 -26.32 -2.97 5.53
CA GLY A 235 -24.91 -3.39 5.49
C GLY A 235 -24.16 -2.98 4.22
N ARG A 236 -24.76 -2.10 3.40
CA ARG A 236 -24.13 -1.51 2.20
C ARG A 236 -23.39 -0.22 2.55
N VAL A 237 -22.28 0.02 1.90
CA VAL A 237 -21.44 1.21 2.09
C VAL A 237 -20.95 1.71 0.74
N LEU A 238 -20.98 3.02 0.54
CA LEU A 238 -20.22 3.69 -0.50
C LEU A 238 -18.98 4.31 0.15
N ALA A 239 -17.80 3.84 -0.21
CA ALA A 239 -16.52 4.35 0.23
C ALA A 239 -15.91 5.21 -0.88
N LEU A 240 -15.48 6.41 -0.53
CA LEU A 240 -14.85 7.38 -1.43
C LEU A 240 -13.43 7.67 -0.95
N GLN A 241 -12.48 7.78 -1.87
CA GLN A 241 -11.11 8.19 -1.56
C GLN A 241 -10.58 9.13 -2.63
N ALA A 242 -9.82 10.13 -2.19
CA ALA A 242 -8.97 10.96 -3.04
C ALA A 242 -7.58 11.06 -2.41
N VAL A 243 -6.55 10.82 -3.22
CA VAL A 243 -5.15 10.88 -2.80
C VAL A 243 -4.39 11.80 -3.72
N THR A 244 -3.53 12.64 -3.15
CA THR A 244 -2.53 13.39 -3.93
C THR A 244 -1.16 13.28 -3.25
N GLU A 245 -0.14 13.12 -4.07
CA GLU A 245 1.26 13.14 -3.69
C GLU A 245 1.96 14.19 -4.54
N MET A 246 2.71 15.09 -3.91
CA MET A 246 3.47 16.15 -4.57
C MET A 246 4.90 16.11 -4.07
N THR A 247 5.86 15.99 -4.97
CA THR A 247 7.28 15.88 -4.65
C THR A 247 8.07 16.97 -5.36
N GLY A 248 8.89 17.71 -4.61
CA GLY A 248 9.76 18.75 -5.15
C GLY A 248 11.19 18.60 -4.63
N GLY A 249 12.15 19.02 -5.43
CA GLY A 249 13.58 18.84 -5.17
C GLY A 249 14.17 17.63 -5.88
N GLU A 250 15.33 17.15 -5.44
CA GLU A 250 16.09 16.08 -6.06
C GLU A 250 15.73 14.72 -5.45
N ALA A 251 14.54 14.22 -5.79
CA ALA A 251 14.09 12.89 -5.36
C ALA A 251 14.69 11.80 -6.25
N PRO A 252 15.33 10.75 -5.69
CA PRO A 252 15.80 9.62 -6.48
C PRO A 252 14.60 8.85 -7.07
N PHE A 253 14.82 8.15 -8.19
CA PHE A 253 13.76 7.55 -8.98
C PHE A 253 12.89 6.53 -8.20
N ASP A 254 13.44 5.88 -7.20
CA ASP A 254 12.75 4.92 -6.34
C ASP A 254 11.86 5.58 -5.26
N GLN A 255 11.99 6.91 -5.11
CA GLN A 255 11.17 7.74 -4.22
C GLN A 255 10.05 8.49 -4.95
N LEU A 256 9.90 8.35 -6.24
CA LEU A 256 8.83 8.99 -6.99
C LEU A 256 7.46 8.37 -6.67
N SER A 257 6.40 9.12 -6.90
CA SER A 257 5.03 8.62 -6.77
C SER A 257 4.75 7.53 -7.81
N LEU A 258 4.11 6.45 -7.38
CA LEU A 258 3.93 5.23 -8.18
C LEU A 258 2.44 4.93 -8.40
N VAL A 259 2.08 4.59 -9.63
CA VAL A 259 0.79 3.99 -9.97
C VAL A 259 0.88 2.47 -9.90
N GLY A 260 -0.21 1.84 -9.45
CA GLY A 260 -0.30 0.38 -9.36
C GLY A 260 0.02 -0.14 -7.96
N ASN A 261 -0.94 0.01 -7.05
CA ASN A 261 -0.85 -0.60 -5.72
C ASN A 261 -2.19 -1.25 -5.34
N SER A 262 -2.24 -1.90 -4.19
CA SER A 262 -3.44 -2.62 -3.75
C SER A 262 -4.52 -1.70 -3.12
N ASN A 263 -4.24 -0.42 -2.92
CA ASN A 263 -5.11 0.50 -2.20
C ASN A 263 -5.83 1.48 -3.13
N TYR A 264 -5.15 2.01 -4.14
CA TYR A 264 -5.75 2.87 -5.16
C TYR A 264 -5.12 2.57 -6.53
N LEU A 265 -5.86 2.89 -7.61
CA LEU A 265 -5.46 2.59 -8.98
C LEU A 265 -5.04 1.12 -9.17
N ARG A 266 -5.83 0.21 -8.60
CA ARG A 266 -5.66 -1.25 -8.79
C ARG A 266 -5.81 -1.60 -10.27
N GLY A 267 -5.15 -2.67 -10.72
CA GLY A 267 -5.18 -3.12 -12.12
C GLY A 267 -3.94 -2.74 -12.93
N TYR A 268 -3.04 -1.94 -12.37
CA TYR A 268 -1.73 -1.67 -12.96
C TYR A 268 -0.64 -2.50 -12.28
N ALA A 269 0.40 -2.88 -13.02
CA ALA A 269 1.62 -3.40 -12.42
C ALA A 269 2.24 -2.36 -11.49
N HIS A 270 2.86 -2.81 -10.40
CA HIS A 270 3.45 -1.91 -9.42
C HIS A 270 4.53 -1.03 -10.07
N GLY A 271 4.38 0.29 -9.95
CA GLY A 271 5.31 1.24 -10.55
C GLY A 271 5.26 1.31 -12.09
N ARG A 272 4.14 0.85 -12.73
CA ARG A 272 3.95 0.96 -14.18
C ARG A 272 4.10 2.40 -14.68
N TYR A 273 3.64 3.34 -13.89
CA TYR A 273 3.87 4.76 -14.11
C TYR A 273 4.47 5.36 -12.85
N ARG A 274 5.46 6.22 -13.02
CA ARG A 274 6.09 6.95 -11.92
C ARG A 274 6.46 8.37 -12.35
N ASP A 275 6.22 9.31 -11.44
CA ASP A 275 6.61 10.70 -11.63
C ASP A 275 6.66 11.42 -10.26
N LEU A 276 7.00 12.71 -10.25
CA LEU A 276 7.07 13.51 -9.03
C LEU A 276 5.71 13.65 -8.33
N ASP A 277 4.64 13.85 -9.12
CA ASP A 277 3.32 14.16 -8.59
C ASP A 277 2.28 13.15 -9.06
N LEU A 278 1.32 12.86 -8.19
CA LEU A 278 0.20 11.96 -8.43
C LEU A 278 -1.08 12.55 -7.84
N ALA A 279 -2.19 12.40 -8.57
CA ALA A 279 -3.53 12.60 -8.05
C ALA A 279 -4.41 11.42 -8.47
N ALA A 280 -5.17 10.86 -7.54
CA ALA A 280 -6.07 9.74 -7.79
C ALA A 280 -7.36 9.89 -6.98
N ALA A 281 -8.48 9.47 -7.56
CA ALA A 281 -9.74 9.36 -6.87
C ALA A 281 -10.42 8.04 -7.22
N GLN A 282 -11.13 7.46 -6.26
CA GLN A 282 -11.88 6.22 -6.45
C GLN A 282 -13.13 6.18 -5.58
N ALA A 283 -14.10 5.37 -6.04
CA ALA A 283 -15.28 4.99 -5.30
C ALA A 283 -15.36 3.46 -5.22
N GLU A 284 -15.78 2.94 -4.08
CA GLU A 284 -15.98 1.51 -3.87
C GLU A 284 -17.32 1.26 -3.19
N TYR A 285 -18.19 0.52 -3.86
CA TYR A 285 -19.43 0.01 -3.28
C TYR A 285 -19.16 -1.34 -2.64
N ARG A 286 -19.51 -1.47 -1.37
CA ARG A 286 -19.37 -2.68 -0.55
C ARG A 286 -20.72 -3.19 -0.10
N ALA A 287 -20.95 -4.48 -0.20
CA ALA A 287 -22.18 -5.09 0.27
C ALA A 287 -21.96 -6.48 0.86
N ARG A 288 -22.79 -6.85 1.84
CA ARG A 288 -22.84 -8.20 2.37
C ARG A 288 -23.60 -9.09 1.39
N LEU A 289 -23.07 -10.28 1.10
CA LEU A 289 -23.74 -11.32 0.36
C LEU A 289 -24.45 -12.29 1.31
N TRP A 290 -23.70 -12.87 2.23
CA TRP A 290 -24.23 -13.89 3.13
C TRP A 290 -23.27 -14.11 4.31
N ARG A 291 -23.81 -14.17 5.56
CA ARG A 291 -23.02 -14.40 6.79
C ARG A 291 -21.73 -13.58 6.83
N ARG A 292 -20.58 -14.24 6.59
CA ARG A 292 -19.22 -13.66 6.57
C ARG A 292 -18.74 -13.27 5.19
N LEU A 293 -19.52 -13.55 4.15
CA LEU A 293 -19.16 -13.26 2.78
C LEU A 293 -19.73 -11.92 2.33
N GLY A 294 -18.90 -11.09 1.73
CA GLY A 294 -19.25 -9.83 1.10
C GLY A 294 -18.61 -9.69 -0.26
N TRP A 295 -18.97 -8.64 -0.97
CA TRP A 295 -18.39 -8.27 -2.24
C TRP A 295 -18.21 -6.77 -2.33
N ALA A 296 -17.34 -6.34 -3.25
CA ALA A 296 -17.16 -4.94 -3.58
C ALA A 296 -17.05 -4.77 -5.09
N ALA A 297 -17.50 -3.61 -5.59
CA ALA A 297 -17.20 -3.12 -6.92
C ALA A 297 -16.59 -1.74 -6.80
N PHE A 298 -15.59 -1.44 -7.60
CA PHE A 298 -14.88 -0.18 -7.51
C PHE A 298 -14.51 0.37 -8.87
N ALA A 299 -14.46 1.70 -8.93
CA ALA A 299 -13.94 2.44 -10.07
C ALA A 299 -13.19 3.68 -9.57
N GLY A 300 -12.18 4.07 -10.32
CA GLY A 300 -11.39 5.24 -10.03
C GLY A 300 -10.56 5.68 -11.22
N ALA A 301 -9.91 6.81 -11.05
CA ALA A 301 -9.01 7.35 -12.05
C ALA A 301 -7.88 8.12 -11.36
N GLY A 302 -6.74 8.21 -12.02
CA GLY A 302 -5.60 9.00 -11.54
C GLY A 302 -4.82 9.63 -12.67
N ARG A 303 -3.95 10.53 -12.29
CA ARG A 303 -2.98 11.18 -13.18
C ARG A 303 -1.63 11.24 -12.49
N ILE A 304 -0.58 11.24 -13.28
CA ILE A 304 0.79 11.39 -12.82
C ILE A 304 1.50 12.42 -13.69
N ALA A 305 2.40 13.22 -13.10
CA ALA A 305 3.03 14.31 -13.82
C ALA A 305 4.35 14.78 -13.15
N PRO A 306 5.25 15.44 -13.90
CA PRO A 306 6.50 15.97 -13.35
C PRO A 306 6.32 17.28 -12.54
N ARG A 307 5.11 17.84 -12.48
CA ARG A 307 4.76 19.03 -11.67
C ARG A 307 3.25 19.16 -11.49
N PRO A 308 2.76 19.76 -10.38
CA PRO A 308 1.35 19.79 -10.03
C PRO A 308 0.45 20.41 -11.12
N ALA A 309 0.90 21.48 -11.77
CA ALA A 309 0.14 22.14 -12.83
C ALA A 309 -0.18 21.22 -14.02
N ARG A 310 0.66 20.22 -14.28
CA ARG A 310 0.45 19.24 -15.35
C ARG A 310 -0.63 18.21 -15.00
N LEU A 311 -0.88 17.94 -13.74
CA LEU A 311 -1.99 17.06 -13.32
C LEU A 311 -3.36 17.59 -13.78
N LEU A 312 -3.51 18.93 -13.84
CA LEU A 312 -4.75 19.61 -14.23
C LEU A 312 -4.80 19.98 -15.71
N ALA A 313 -3.73 19.79 -16.47
CA ALA A 313 -3.66 20.16 -17.87
C ALA A 313 -4.71 19.38 -18.71
N SER A 314 -5.30 20.04 -19.69
CA SER A 314 -6.32 19.45 -20.57
C SER A 314 -5.81 18.25 -21.37
N GLY A 315 -4.51 18.20 -21.69
CA GLY A 315 -3.85 17.06 -22.35
C GLY A 315 -3.32 15.98 -21.43
N ALA A 316 -3.47 16.10 -20.10
CA ALA A 316 -2.96 15.11 -19.15
C ALA A 316 -3.74 13.80 -19.29
N ARG A 317 -2.99 12.70 -19.41
CA ARG A 317 -3.58 11.38 -19.53
C ARG A 317 -4.23 10.94 -18.22
N THR A 318 -5.46 10.47 -18.32
CA THR A 318 -6.18 9.87 -17.19
C THR A 318 -6.01 8.36 -17.22
N LEU A 319 -5.63 7.79 -16.09
CA LEU A 319 -5.37 6.37 -15.87
C LEU A 319 -6.59 5.75 -15.18
N PRO A 320 -7.50 5.06 -15.89
CA PRO A 320 -8.68 4.45 -15.30
C PRO A 320 -8.32 3.19 -14.52
N SER A 321 -9.08 2.89 -13.47
CA SER A 321 -9.00 1.67 -12.66
C SER A 321 -10.41 1.23 -12.29
N TYR A 322 -10.76 -0.03 -12.48
CA TYR A 322 -12.04 -0.58 -12.07
C TYR A 322 -11.95 -2.07 -11.81
N GLY A 323 -12.86 -2.58 -11.01
CA GLY A 323 -12.83 -4.00 -10.67
C GLY A 323 -13.92 -4.43 -9.72
N ILE A 324 -13.83 -5.70 -9.35
CA ILE A 324 -14.71 -6.35 -8.39
C ILE A 324 -13.88 -7.19 -7.42
N GLY A 325 -14.44 -7.47 -6.24
CA GLY A 325 -13.74 -8.33 -5.28
C GLY A 325 -14.67 -9.00 -4.29
N LEU A 326 -14.15 -10.05 -3.68
CA LEU A 326 -14.79 -10.78 -2.60
C LEU A 326 -14.17 -10.42 -1.26
N ARG A 327 -14.97 -10.52 -0.22
CA ARG A 327 -14.60 -10.23 1.17
C ARG A 327 -15.00 -11.41 2.04
N HIS A 328 -14.08 -11.90 2.87
CA HIS A 328 -14.39 -12.91 3.88
C HIS A 328 -13.99 -12.40 5.26
N THR A 329 -14.98 -12.15 6.13
CA THR A 329 -14.76 -11.70 7.51
C THR A 329 -14.07 -12.79 8.32
N LEU A 330 -12.91 -12.50 8.91
CA LEU A 330 -12.10 -13.46 9.64
C LEU A 330 -12.71 -13.84 11.00
N PHE A 331 -13.20 -12.85 11.74
CA PHE A 331 -13.70 -13.07 13.11
C PHE A 331 -15.10 -12.47 13.29
N ALA A 332 -15.95 -13.15 14.05
CA ALA A 332 -17.32 -12.70 14.31
C ALA A 332 -17.37 -11.31 14.98
N ASN A 333 -16.41 -11.03 15.86
CA ASN A 333 -16.35 -9.81 16.68
C ASN A 333 -15.42 -8.74 16.10
N SER A 334 -14.96 -8.90 14.86
CA SER A 334 -14.07 -7.96 14.18
C SER A 334 -14.59 -7.73 12.76
N ARG A 335 -14.33 -6.55 12.22
CA ARG A 335 -14.57 -6.27 10.80
C ARG A 335 -13.35 -6.60 9.93
N SER A 336 -12.29 -7.18 10.53
CA SER A 336 -11.13 -7.64 9.76
C SER A 336 -11.54 -8.70 8.76
N ASN A 337 -11.15 -8.53 7.52
CA ASN A 337 -11.50 -9.44 6.44
C ASN A 337 -10.26 -9.76 5.57
N ILE A 338 -10.35 -10.87 4.85
CA ILE A 338 -9.51 -11.13 3.68
C ILE A 338 -10.28 -10.64 2.47
N ARG A 339 -9.63 -9.85 1.63
CA ARG A 339 -10.14 -9.43 0.33
C ARG A 339 -9.39 -10.09 -0.81
N VAL A 340 -10.13 -10.40 -1.86
CA VAL A 340 -9.59 -10.85 -3.15
C VAL A 340 -10.20 -9.95 -4.21
N ASP A 341 -9.39 -9.09 -4.82
CA ASP A 341 -9.83 -8.13 -5.84
C ASP A 341 -9.25 -8.49 -7.20
N TYR A 342 -10.09 -8.54 -8.22
CA TYR A 342 -9.67 -8.48 -9.61
C TYR A 342 -9.92 -7.08 -10.15
N ALA A 343 -8.90 -6.47 -10.74
CA ALA A 343 -8.97 -5.13 -11.26
C ALA A 343 -8.38 -5.02 -12.68
N ARG A 344 -8.91 -4.08 -13.44
CA ARG A 344 -8.38 -3.69 -14.74
C ARG A 344 -7.97 -2.20 -14.72
N GLY A 345 -6.81 -1.95 -15.30
CA GLY A 345 -6.32 -0.63 -15.63
C GLY A 345 -6.45 -0.34 -17.12
N GLY A 346 -5.95 0.82 -17.56
CA GLY A 346 -5.85 1.15 -18.98
C GLY A 346 -4.83 0.27 -19.73
N ARG A 347 -4.88 0.31 -21.06
CA ARG A 347 -3.96 -0.43 -21.97
C ARG A 347 -3.92 -1.95 -21.71
N GLY A 348 -5.06 -2.57 -21.37
CA GLY A 348 -5.12 -4.02 -21.16
C GLY A 348 -4.45 -4.52 -19.88
N GLN A 349 -3.99 -3.65 -19.00
CA GLN A 349 -3.43 -4.02 -17.72
C GLN A 349 -4.50 -4.62 -16.80
N SER A 350 -4.13 -5.60 -16.00
CA SER A 350 -5.01 -6.19 -14.98
C SER A 350 -4.18 -6.77 -13.84
N GLY A 351 -4.82 -6.95 -12.68
CA GLY A 351 -4.16 -7.51 -11.50
C GLY A 351 -5.14 -8.23 -10.59
N LEU A 352 -4.64 -9.24 -9.89
CA LEU A 352 -5.32 -9.93 -8.81
C LEU A 352 -4.61 -9.58 -7.50
N TYR A 353 -5.38 -9.14 -6.50
CA TYR A 353 -4.86 -8.69 -5.22
C TYR A 353 -5.48 -9.50 -4.10
N VAL A 354 -4.64 -10.08 -3.25
CA VAL A 354 -5.06 -10.73 -2.00
C VAL A 354 -4.47 -9.92 -0.85
N ALA A 355 -5.31 -9.43 0.04
CA ALA A 355 -4.86 -8.62 1.16
C ALA A 355 -5.77 -8.77 2.37
N LEU A 356 -5.27 -8.32 3.53
CA LEU A 356 -6.05 -8.16 4.74
C LEU A 356 -6.73 -6.79 4.75
N ASN A 357 -7.94 -6.76 5.27
CA ASN A 357 -8.79 -5.58 5.43
C ASN A 357 -9.22 -4.92 4.11
N GLU A 358 -9.96 -3.83 4.19
CA GLU A 358 -10.39 -3.09 3.02
C GLU A 358 -9.24 -2.29 2.41
N ALA A 359 -9.41 -1.86 1.16
CA ALA A 359 -8.38 -1.11 0.44
C ALA A 359 -8.11 0.28 1.07
N PHE A 360 -9.17 0.88 1.67
CA PHE A 360 -9.11 2.18 2.33
C PHE A 360 -10.27 2.40 3.31
#